data_4c84f521f64b1b8642773523a60ffa28
#
_entry.id   4c84f521f64b1b8642773523a60ffa28
#
_cell.length_a   1.000
_cell.length_b   1.000
_cell.length_c   1.000
_cell.angle_alpha   90.00
_cell.angle_beta   90.00
_cell.angle_gamma   90.00
#
_symmetry.space_group_name_H-M   'P 1'
#
loop_
_entity.id
_entity.type
_entity.pdbx_description
1 polymer ?
#
loop_
_entity_poly.entity_id
_entity_poly.type
_entity_poly.pdbx_seq_one_letter_code
_entity_poly.pdbx_strand_id
1 'polypeptide(L)'
;MIAEGVATQSDGLTVAVKQNEAQITLTKVSDGLSLSKMLLAQICGLPINMPYTLADEIEELHEENFPTPTNSINMDEVYANRSEIQSLTLATEIYKQKQKVALSAMLPNLALTGSYMFSNPNVFNSFEKRVDGFFNVGVMLKIPVFHWGKDFYKVKAAKTERNIALLNLEEAKEKIELQVNQATFKVNEANKKLIMTRKNMEKAEENLRNAQIGFEEGVLT
;
A
#
# COMPACT_ATOMS: atom_id res chain seq x y z
N MET A 1 43.35 -24.42 18.13
CA MET A 1 43.58 -25.12 16.82
C MET A 1 44.56 -24.32 15.93
N ILE A 2 44.31 -23.05 15.59
CA ILE A 2 45.26 -22.23 14.80
C ILE A 2 46.54 -21.99 15.65
N ALA A 3 46.41 -21.67 16.93
CA ALA A 3 47.54 -21.45 17.85
C ALA A 3 48.34 -22.72 18.13
N GLU A 4 47.82 -23.90 17.84
CA GLU A 4 48.46 -25.20 18.06
C GLU A 4 48.99 -25.83 16.77
N GLY A 5 48.94 -25.09 15.65
CA GLY A 5 49.48 -25.54 14.36
C GLY A 5 48.64 -26.62 13.62
N VAL A 6 47.45 -26.94 14.11
CA VAL A 6 46.57 -27.99 13.53
C VAL A 6 45.70 -27.46 12.39
N ALA A 7 45.46 -26.13 12.32
CA ALA A 7 44.69 -25.48 11.27
C ALA A 7 45.45 -24.26 10.72
N THR A 8 45.34 -24.02 9.44
CA THR A 8 45.96 -22.86 8.79
C THR A 8 45.13 -21.58 9.02
N GLN A 9 45.75 -20.43 8.87
CA GLN A 9 45.05 -19.15 8.89
C GLN A 9 43.97 -19.07 7.81
N SER A 10 44.21 -19.70 6.65
CA SER A 10 43.27 -19.84 5.56
C SER A 10 41.99 -20.61 5.96
N ASP A 11 42.14 -21.68 6.73
CA ASP A 11 41.00 -22.45 7.25
C ASP A 11 40.12 -21.59 8.17
N GLY A 12 40.77 -20.79 9.03
CA GLY A 12 40.06 -19.84 9.91
C GLY A 12 39.29 -18.77 9.13
N LEU A 13 39.85 -18.24 8.07
CA LEU A 13 39.18 -17.27 7.17
C LEU A 13 38.00 -17.90 6.45
N THR A 14 38.14 -19.13 5.98
CA THR A 14 37.07 -19.88 5.31
C THR A 14 35.89 -20.13 6.27
N VAL A 15 36.15 -20.55 7.51
CA VAL A 15 35.13 -20.72 8.54
C VAL A 15 34.42 -19.40 8.83
N ALA A 16 35.14 -18.30 8.92
CA ALA A 16 34.56 -16.97 9.17
C ALA A 16 33.67 -16.49 8.00
N VAL A 17 34.00 -16.83 6.76
CA VAL A 17 33.13 -16.58 5.59
C VAL A 17 31.83 -17.38 5.70
N LYS A 18 31.91 -18.66 6.03
CA LYS A 18 30.73 -19.53 6.23
C LYS A 18 29.85 -19.07 7.39
N GLN A 19 30.44 -18.58 8.49
CA GLN A 19 29.71 -17.97 9.60
C GLN A 19 28.93 -16.73 9.13
N ASN A 20 29.56 -15.86 8.34
CA ASN A 20 28.87 -14.68 7.80
C ASN A 20 27.71 -15.06 6.88
N GLU A 21 27.86 -16.07 6.01
CA GLU A 21 26.79 -16.57 5.15
C GLU A 21 25.62 -17.13 5.97
N ALA A 22 25.89 -17.88 7.03
CA ALA A 22 24.87 -18.40 7.94
C ALA A 22 24.13 -17.26 8.66
N GLN A 23 24.87 -16.22 9.11
CA GLN A 23 24.26 -15.04 9.76
C GLN A 23 23.35 -14.24 8.82
N ILE A 24 23.75 -14.10 7.53
CA ILE A 24 22.89 -13.47 6.50
C ILE A 24 21.60 -14.28 6.33
N THR A 25 21.73 -15.61 6.25
CA THR A 25 20.59 -16.51 6.07
C THR A 25 19.64 -16.45 7.26
N LEU A 26 20.18 -16.46 8.48
CA LEU A 26 19.40 -16.31 9.73
C LEU A 26 18.59 -15.00 9.72
N THR A 27 19.25 -13.88 9.40
CA THR A 27 18.57 -12.57 9.28
C THR A 27 17.40 -12.63 8.28
N LYS A 28 17.64 -13.22 7.10
CA LYS A 28 16.60 -13.33 6.05
C LYS A 28 15.40 -14.15 6.51
N VAL A 29 15.63 -15.27 7.19
CA VAL A 29 14.56 -16.13 7.73
C VAL A 29 13.76 -15.40 8.82
N SER A 30 14.47 -14.71 9.74
CA SER A 30 13.86 -13.89 10.79
C SER A 30 12.95 -12.77 10.23
N ASP A 31 13.46 -12.03 9.23
CA ASP A 31 12.69 -10.97 8.58
C ASP A 31 11.47 -11.57 7.84
N GLY A 32 11.63 -12.74 7.21
CA GLY A 32 10.53 -13.48 6.56
C GLY A 32 9.45 -13.92 7.56
N LEU A 33 9.84 -14.40 8.74
CA LEU A 33 8.90 -14.75 9.82
C LEU A 33 8.13 -13.52 10.30
N SER A 34 8.81 -12.39 10.50
CA SER A 34 8.17 -11.13 10.92
C SER A 34 7.15 -10.65 9.90
N LEU A 35 7.47 -10.70 8.59
CA LEU A 35 6.54 -10.35 7.52
C LEU A 35 5.34 -11.31 7.47
N SER A 36 5.57 -12.61 7.68
CA SER A 36 4.48 -13.59 7.70
C SER A 36 3.53 -13.36 8.89
N LYS A 37 4.07 -13.02 10.05
CA LYS A 37 3.26 -12.60 11.22
C LYS A 37 2.45 -11.34 10.89
N MET A 38 3.05 -10.30 10.31
CA MET A 38 2.33 -9.08 9.89
C MET A 38 1.21 -9.37 8.90
N LEU A 39 1.44 -10.24 7.92
CA LEU A 39 0.42 -10.64 6.96
C LEU A 39 -0.74 -11.38 7.63
N LEU A 40 -0.44 -12.26 8.57
CA LEU A 40 -1.46 -12.96 9.35
C LEU A 40 -2.30 -11.99 10.18
N ALA A 41 -1.67 -11.01 10.85
CA ALA A 41 -2.38 -9.96 11.58
C ALA A 41 -3.33 -9.18 10.67
N GLN A 42 -2.89 -8.79 9.46
CA GLN A 42 -3.74 -8.12 8.47
C GLN A 42 -4.95 -8.97 8.09
N ILE A 43 -4.76 -10.27 7.81
CA ILE A 43 -5.88 -11.17 7.45
C ILE A 43 -6.87 -11.33 8.60
N CYS A 44 -6.39 -11.33 9.84
CA CYS A 44 -7.21 -11.43 11.05
C CYS A 44 -7.86 -10.08 11.45
N GLY A 45 -7.56 -8.98 10.75
CA GLY A 45 -8.05 -7.65 11.11
C GLY A 45 -7.42 -7.07 12.38
N LEU A 46 -6.21 -7.55 12.74
CA LEU A 46 -5.43 -7.05 13.86
C LEU A 46 -4.46 -5.96 13.38
N PRO A 47 -4.04 -5.02 14.25
CA PRO A 47 -3.01 -4.06 13.91
C PRO A 47 -1.71 -4.77 13.47
N ILE A 48 -1.15 -4.38 12.32
CA ILE A 48 -0.01 -5.05 11.68
C ILE A 48 1.22 -5.13 12.60
N ASN A 49 1.45 -4.09 13.40
CA ASN A 49 2.60 -3.99 14.30
C ASN A 49 2.31 -4.46 15.74
N MET A 50 1.18 -5.11 15.99
CA MET A 50 0.85 -5.63 17.31
C MET A 50 1.68 -6.89 17.61
N PRO A 51 2.39 -6.95 18.75
CA PRO A 51 3.07 -8.16 19.16
C PRO A 51 2.05 -9.24 19.55
N TYR A 52 2.11 -10.39 18.90
CA TYR A 52 1.31 -11.57 19.26
C TYR A 52 2.13 -12.84 19.11
N THR A 53 1.78 -13.86 19.91
CA THR A 53 2.34 -15.20 19.86
C THR A 53 1.30 -16.15 19.28
N LEU A 54 1.76 -17.15 18.51
CA LEU A 54 0.89 -18.20 18.00
C LEU A 54 0.64 -19.23 19.11
N ALA A 55 -0.60 -19.68 19.28
CA ALA A 55 -0.95 -20.65 20.32
C ALA A 55 -0.30 -22.03 20.10
N ASP A 56 0.03 -22.35 18.84
CA ASP A 56 0.64 -23.62 18.43
C ASP A 56 2.17 -23.53 18.28
N GLU A 57 2.83 -22.60 18.96
CA GLU A 57 4.30 -22.53 18.96
C GLU A 57 4.88 -23.79 19.57
N ILE A 58 5.73 -24.48 18.80
CA ILE A 58 6.56 -25.58 19.29
C ILE A 58 7.53 -24.98 20.32
N GLU A 59 7.49 -25.45 21.56
CA GLU A 59 8.16 -24.92 22.75
C GLU A 59 9.70 -24.77 22.66
N GLU A 60 10.34 -25.07 21.53
CA GLU A 60 11.80 -25.16 21.41
C GLU A 60 12.50 -23.98 20.69
N LEU A 61 11.76 -22.98 20.20
CA LEU A 61 12.40 -21.80 19.61
C LEU A 61 12.40 -20.66 20.63
N HIS A 62 13.46 -20.59 21.43
CA HIS A 62 13.76 -19.38 22.23
C HIS A 62 13.75 -18.17 21.30
N GLU A 63 12.81 -17.27 21.50
CA GLU A 63 12.79 -15.94 20.86
C GLU A 63 14.00 -15.13 21.34
N GLU A 64 15.16 -15.33 20.72
CA GLU A 64 16.18 -14.29 20.75
C GLU A 64 15.64 -13.09 20.02
N ASN A 65 15.55 -11.98 20.72
CA ASN A 65 15.10 -10.66 20.33
C ASN A 65 15.27 -10.39 18.83
N PHE A 66 14.20 -10.56 18.05
CA PHE A 66 14.18 -10.12 16.66
C PHE A 66 14.25 -8.59 16.66
N PRO A 67 15.25 -8.00 16.02
CA PRO A 67 15.33 -6.54 15.97
C PRO A 67 14.10 -6.00 15.24
N THR A 68 13.20 -5.40 16.00
CA THR A 68 12.14 -4.56 15.41
C THR A 68 12.84 -3.47 14.60
N PRO A 69 12.35 -3.14 13.39
CA PRO A 69 12.93 -2.09 12.58
C PRO A 69 12.90 -0.77 13.36
N THR A 70 14.07 -0.27 13.75
CA THR A 70 14.25 0.88 14.65
C THR A 70 14.04 2.23 13.96
N ASN A 71 13.72 2.26 12.68
CA ASN A 71 13.36 3.49 11.98
C ASN A 71 11.84 3.62 11.93
N SER A 72 11.30 4.48 12.77
CA SER A 72 9.91 4.93 12.68
C SER A 72 9.74 5.74 11.39
N ILE A 73 9.33 5.07 10.32
CA ILE A 73 8.94 5.74 9.08
C ILE A 73 7.66 6.51 9.37
N ASN A 74 7.65 7.79 9.01
CA ASN A 74 6.45 8.61 9.11
C ASN A 74 5.43 8.16 8.05
N MET A 75 4.45 7.35 8.46
CA MET A 75 3.43 6.82 7.55
C MET A 75 2.55 7.91 6.95
N ASP A 76 2.34 9.02 7.63
CA ASP A 76 1.55 10.15 7.09
C ASP A 76 2.24 10.77 5.87
N GLU A 77 3.56 10.88 5.90
CA GLU A 77 4.35 11.36 4.75
C GLU A 77 4.31 10.37 3.59
N VAL A 78 4.36 9.07 3.88
CA VAL A 78 4.22 8.01 2.87
C VAL A 78 2.85 8.10 2.19
N TYR A 79 1.77 8.23 2.96
CA TYR A 79 0.42 8.35 2.42
C TYR A 79 0.23 9.64 1.61
N ALA A 80 0.78 10.76 2.05
CA ALA A 80 0.71 12.03 1.34
C ALA A 80 1.37 12.00 -0.06
N ASN A 81 2.47 11.24 -0.18
CA ASN A 81 3.24 11.13 -1.42
C ASN A 81 2.75 10.01 -2.37
N ARG A 82 1.80 9.16 -1.93
CA ARG A 82 1.25 8.09 -2.76
C ARG A 82 0.04 8.56 -3.56
N SER A 83 0.18 8.59 -4.89
CA SER A 83 -0.91 8.94 -5.81
C SER A 83 -2.12 8.01 -5.70
N GLU A 84 -1.91 6.75 -5.33
CA GLU A 84 -2.95 5.76 -5.07
C GLU A 84 -3.85 6.19 -3.90
N ILE A 85 -3.28 6.63 -2.78
CA ILE A 85 -4.02 7.14 -1.62
C ILE A 85 -4.76 8.42 -1.97
N GLN A 86 -4.12 9.33 -2.72
CA GLN A 86 -4.77 10.57 -3.18
C GLN A 86 -5.99 10.26 -4.05
N SER A 87 -5.86 9.32 -5.00
CA SER A 87 -6.96 8.89 -5.86
C SER A 87 -8.13 8.27 -5.08
N LEU A 88 -7.84 7.39 -4.12
CA LEU A 88 -8.86 6.78 -3.26
C LEU A 88 -9.53 7.80 -2.33
N THR A 89 -8.78 8.76 -1.82
CA THR A 89 -9.32 9.87 -1.03
C THR A 89 -10.29 10.71 -1.86
N LEU A 90 -9.94 11.07 -3.09
CA LEU A 90 -10.83 11.76 -4.02
C LEU A 90 -12.06 10.92 -4.37
N ALA A 91 -11.90 9.60 -4.54
CA ALA A 91 -13.01 8.70 -4.75
C ALA A 91 -14.01 8.73 -3.58
N THR A 92 -13.53 8.73 -2.32
CA THR A 92 -14.43 8.83 -1.15
C THR A 92 -15.21 10.15 -1.16
N GLU A 93 -14.59 11.26 -1.58
CA GLU A 93 -15.26 12.55 -1.70
C GLU A 93 -16.30 12.55 -2.83
N ILE A 94 -16.00 11.92 -3.97
CA ILE A 94 -16.97 11.72 -5.07
C ILE A 94 -18.20 10.96 -4.55
N TYR A 95 -18.03 9.86 -3.82
CA TYR A 95 -19.15 9.09 -3.27
C TYR A 95 -19.94 9.87 -2.21
N LYS A 96 -19.26 10.73 -1.43
CA LYS A 96 -19.93 11.67 -0.51
C LYS A 96 -20.80 12.68 -1.27
N GLN A 97 -20.34 13.21 -2.41
CA GLN A 97 -21.15 14.10 -3.26
C GLN A 97 -22.29 13.32 -3.94
N LYS A 98 -22.08 12.09 -4.40
CA LYS A 98 -23.14 11.22 -4.92
C LYS A 98 -24.25 11.00 -3.88
N GLN A 99 -23.91 10.80 -2.61
CA GLN A 99 -24.89 10.69 -1.54
C GLN A 99 -25.71 11.99 -1.40
N LYS A 100 -25.09 13.19 -1.51
CA LYS A 100 -25.80 14.47 -1.50
C LYS A 100 -26.72 14.61 -2.71
N VAL A 101 -26.28 14.17 -3.89
CA VAL A 101 -27.11 14.15 -5.11
C VAL A 101 -28.32 13.22 -4.93
N ALA A 102 -28.13 12.04 -4.32
CA ALA A 102 -29.26 11.17 -4.01
C ALA A 102 -30.24 11.82 -3.02
N LEU A 103 -29.73 12.55 -2.03
CA LEU A 103 -30.57 13.29 -1.07
C LEU A 103 -31.31 14.45 -1.75
N SER A 104 -30.69 15.14 -2.70
CA SER A 104 -31.34 16.27 -3.41
C SER A 104 -32.59 15.85 -4.22
N ALA A 105 -32.69 14.57 -4.59
CA ALA A 105 -33.89 14.04 -5.22
C ALA A 105 -35.15 14.07 -4.34
N MET A 106 -34.97 14.22 -3.01
CA MET A 106 -36.04 14.36 -2.02
C MET A 106 -36.39 15.81 -1.74
N LEU A 107 -35.63 16.77 -2.25
CA LEU A 107 -35.83 18.20 -2.04
C LEU A 107 -36.59 18.83 -3.23
N PRO A 108 -37.27 19.98 -3.00
CA PRO A 108 -37.85 20.76 -4.08
C PRO A 108 -36.81 21.16 -5.11
N ASN A 109 -37.09 20.98 -6.38
CA ASN A 109 -36.22 21.33 -7.49
C ASN A 109 -36.81 22.50 -8.26
N LEU A 110 -36.03 23.58 -8.39
CA LEU A 110 -36.41 24.77 -9.16
C LEU A 110 -35.58 24.80 -10.45
N ALA A 111 -36.26 24.81 -11.59
CA ALA A 111 -35.63 24.89 -12.89
C ALA A 111 -36.14 26.14 -13.66
N LEU A 112 -35.17 26.88 -14.22
CA LEU A 112 -35.43 27.92 -15.19
C LEU A 112 -35.36 27.28 -16.59
N THR A 113 -36.40 27.42 -17.38
CA THR A 113 -36.49 26.88 -18.73
C THR A 113 -36.59 28.02 -19.73
N GLY A 114 -35.86 27.92 -20.84
CA GLY A 114 -35.94 28.83 -21.94
C GLY A 114 -35.92 28.03 -23.25
N SER A 115 -36.86 28.33 -24.15
CA SER A 115 -36.87 27.73 -25.49
C SER A 115 -37.20 28.77 -26.54
N TYR A 116 -36.56 28.64 -27.68
CA TYR A 116 -36.89 29.39 -28.89
C TYR A 116 -37.30 28.39 -29.96
N MET A 117 -38.51 28.60 -30.50
CA MET A 117 -39.12 27.65 -31.43
C MET A 117 -39.54 28.37 -32.70
N PHE A 118 -39.22 27.79 -33.85
CA PHE A 118 -39.71 28.18 -35.16
C PHE A 118 -40.83 27.22 -35.59
N SER A 119 -41.95 27.75 -36.06
CA SER A 119 -43.00 26.92 -36.61
C SER A 119 -43.62 27.51 -37.90
N ASN A 120 -44.01 26.61 -38.78
CA ASN A 120 -44.76 26.94 -39.98
C ASN A 120 -45.83 25.82 -40.21
N PRO A 121 -47.14 26.11 -40.10
CA PRO A 121 -47.78 27.41 -39.78
C PRO A 121 -47.51 27.87 -38.33
N ASN A 122 -47.58 29.18 -38.11
CA ASN A 122 -47.48 29.74 -36.77
C ASN A 122 -48.71 29.40 -35.94
N VAL A 123 -48.57 28.51 -34.96
CA VAL A 123 -49.68 28.01 -34.11
C VAL A 123 -50.21 29.08 -33.14
N PHE A 124 -49.51 30.17 -32.93
CA PHE A 124 -49.90 31.27 -32.01
C PHE A 124 -50.58 32.43 -32.75
N ASN A 125 -50.43 32.50 -34.07
CA ASN A 125 -51.01 33.57 -34.85
C ASN A 125 -51.95 33.01 -35.93
N SER A 126 -53.10 32.47 -35.53
CA SER A 126 -54.21 32.01 -36.40
C SER A 126 -53.81 31.05 -37.52
N PHE A 127 -52.78 30.21 -37.28
CA PHE A 127 -52.26 29.23 -38.28
C PHE A 127 -51.80 29.87 -39.62
N GLU A 128 -51.31 31.10 -39.56
CA GLU A 128 -50.76 31.77 -40.72
C GLU A 128 -49.53 30.98 -41.26
N LYS A 129 -49.56 30.73 -42.60
CA LYS A 129 -48.47 29.97 -43.28
C LYS A 129 -47.23 30.84 -43.47
N ARG A 130 -46.58 31.19 -42.35
CA ARG A 130 -45.36 31.94 -42.31
C ARG A 130 -44.44 31.34 -41.28
N VAL A 131 -43.17 31.26 -41.61
CA VAL A 131 -42.16 30.86 -40.61
C VAL A 131 -41.98 32.02 -39.63
N ASP A 132 -42.33 31.78 -38.40
CA ASP A 132 -42.16 32.77 -37.33
C ASP A 132 -41.54 32.12 -36.11
N GLY A 133 -40.74 32.90 -35.38
CA GLY A 133 -40.03 32.43 -34.17
C GLY A 133 -40.65 33.03 -32.92
N PHE A 134 -40.84 32.23 -31.92
CA PHE A 134 -41.24 32.72 -30.60
C PHE A 134 -40.32 32.16 -29.51
N PHE A 135 -40.11 32.93 -28.47
CA PHE A 135 -39.37 32.47 -27.32
C PHE A 135 -40.33 32.28 -26.13
N ASN A 136 -39.99 31.30 -25.33
CA ASN A 136 -40.71 30.99 -24.10
C ASN A 136 -39.69 30.95 -22.94
N VAL A 137 -39.99 31.63 -21.84
CA VAL A 137 -39.24 31.57 -20.59
C VAL A 137 -40.19 31.16 -19.49
N GLY A 138 -39.81 30.15 -18.76
CA GLY A 138 -40.65 29.60 -17.70
C GLY A 138 -39.82 29.22 -16.45
N VAL A 139 -40.47 29.21 -15.31
CA VAL A 139 -39.95 28.72 -14.05
C VAL A 139 -40.76 27.50 -13.67
N MET A 140 -40.06 26.38 -13.44
CA MET A 140 -40.66 25.12 -13.02
C MET A 140 -40.25 24.78 -11.61
N LEU A 141 -41.20 24.66 -10.68
CA LEU A 141 -40.95 24.14 -9.33
C LEU A 141 -41.52 22.73 -9.25
N LYS A 142 -40.64 21.74 -9.00
CA LYS A 142 -41.01 20.34 -8.81
C LYS A 142 -40.80 19.95 -7.38
N ILE A 143 -41.86 19.62 -6.66
CA ILE A 143 -41.83 19.18 -5.25
C ILE A 143 -42.20 17.69 -5.23
N PRO A 144 -41.23 16.78 -4.91
CA PRO A 144 -41.53 15.35 -4.72
C PRO A 144 -42.29 15.17 -3.41
N VAL A 145 -43.53 14.68 -3.47
CA VAL A 145 -44.40 14.49 -2.29
C VAL A 145 -44.22 13.08 -1.73
N PHE A 146 -44.25 12.06 -2.57
CA PHE A 146 -44.15 10.67 -2.17
C PHE A 146 -43.75 9.75 -3.31
N HIS A 147 -42.73 8.90 -3.10
CA HIS A 147 -42.22 7.93 -4.08
C HIS A 147 -42.13 6.50 -3.52
N TRP A 148 -43.04 6.11 -2.64
CA TRP A 148 -43.14 4.75 -2.11
C TRP A 148 -41.78 4.22 -1.53
N GLY A 149 -41.03 5.08 -0.85
CA GLY A 149 -39.74 4.72 -0.25
C GLY A 149 -38.54 4.65 -1.20
N LYS A 150 -38.75 4.79 -2.53
CA LYS A 150 -37.68 4.68 -3.55
C LYS A 150 -36.49 5.60 -3.26
N ASP A 151 -36.74 6.86 -2.95
CA ASP A 151 -35.68 7.85 -2.75
C ASP A 151 -34.91 7.58 -1.43
N PHE A 152 -35.62 7.13 -0.40
CA PHE A 152 -34.99 6.68 0.84
C PHE A 152 -33.99 5.54 0.62
N TYR A 153 -34.39 4.50 -0.14
CA TYR A 153 -33.50 3.39 -0.44
C TYR A 153 -32.34 3.79 -1.36
N LYS A 154 -32.53 4.77 -2.27
CA LYS A 154 -31.44 5.34 -3.08
C LYS A 154 -30.41 6.04 -2.20
N VAL A 155 -30.84 6.85 -1.23
CA VAL A 155 -29.91 7.50 -0.29
C VAL A 155 -29.15 6.46 0.55
N LYS A 156 -29.87 5.41 1.00
CA LYS A 156 -29.24 4.30 1.74
C LYS A 156 -28.23 3.56 0.89
N ALA A 157 -28.53 3.29 -0.36
CA ALA A 157 -27.59 2.66 -1.32
C ALA A 157 -26.35 3.54 -1.54
N ALA A 158 -26.53 4.85 -1.80
CA ALA A 158 -25.41 5.78 -1.97
C ALA A 158 -24.55 5.91 -0.70
N LYS A 159 -25.16 5.82 0.50
CA LYS A 159 -24.41 5.77 1.76
C LYS A 159 -23.57 4.50 1.87
N THR A 160 -24.12 3.36 1.44
CA THR A 160 -23.38 2.08 1.44
C THR A 160 -22.21 2.13 0.45
N GLU A 161 -22.41 2.69 -0.76
CA GLU A 161 -21.32 2.88 -1.74
C GLU A 161 -20.19 3.76 -1.17
N ARG A 162 -20.55 4.82 -0.45
CA ARG A 162 -19.56 5.65 0.25
C ARG A 162 -18.78 4.87 1.31
N ASN A 163 -19.46 4.03 2.10
CA ASN A 163 -18.79 3.20 3.11
C ASN A 163 -17.84 2.19 2.45
N ILE A 164 -18.22 1.59 1.32
CA ILE A 164 -17.33 0.72 0.53
C ILE A 164 -16.08 1.49 0.10
N ALA A 165 -16.23 2.73 -0.40
CA ALA A 165 -15.08 3.53 -0.80
C ALA A 165 -14.15 3.87 0.38
N LEU A 166 -14.69 4.11 1.58
CA LEU A 166 -13.89 4.32 2.79
C LEU A 166 -13.11 3.06 3.18
N LEU A 167 -13.77 1.90 3.17
CA LEU A 167 -13.11 0.62 3.48
C LEU A 167 -12.00 0.29 2.47
N ASN A 168 -12.21 0.57 1.19
CA ASN A 168 -11.17 0.40 0.17
C ASN A 168 -9.95 1.32 0.42
N LEU A 169 -10.17 2.53 0.92
CA LEU A 169 -9.10 3.44 1.30
C LEU A 169 -8.31 2.90 2.52
N GLU A 170 -9.01 2.37 3.53
CA GLU A 170 -8.38 1.75 4.70
C GLU A 170 -7.57 0.51 4.31
N GLU A 171 -8.14 -0.38 3.51
CA GLU A 171 -7.44 -1.56 2.97
C GLU A 171 -6.18 -1.19 2.18
N ALA A 172 -6.24 -0.12 1.37
CA ALA A 172 -5.08 0.35 0.63
C ALA A 172 -3.98 0.89 1.56
N LYS A 173 -4.35 1.58 2.64
CA LYS A 173 -3.39 2.05 3.66
C LYS A 173 -2.68 0.88 4.35
N GLU A 174 -3.42 -0.13 4.77
CA GLU A 174 -2.85 -1.33 5.39
C GLU A 174 -1.89 -2.07 4.44
N LYS A 175 -2.26 -2.22 3.17
CA LYS A 175 -1.39 -2.81 2.15
C LYS A 175 -0.10 -2.01 1.95
N ILE A 176 -0.19 -0.68 1.95
CA ILE A 176 0.98 0.19 1.83
C ILE A 176 1.87 0.08 3.07
N GLU A 177 1.31 0.01 4.27
CA GLU A 177 2.07 -0.19 5.50
C GLU A 177 2.85 -1.52 5.46
N LEU A 178 2.22 -2.60 5.02
CA LEU A 178 2.90 -3.89 4.81
C LEU A 178 4.03 -3.78 3.78
N GLN A 179 3.81 -3.08 2.65
CA GLN A 179 4.83 -2.85 1.63
C GLN A 179 6.01 -2.04 2.15
N VAL A 180 5.76 -1.02 2.98
CA VAL A 180 6.80 -0.20 3.60
C VAL A 180 7.65 -1.04 4.55
N ASN A 181 7.02 -1.85 5.39
CA ASN A 181 7.73 -2.76 6.29
C ASN A 181 8.58 -3.76 5.50
N GLN A 182 8.03 -4.36 4.45
CA GLN A 182 8.77 -5.27 3.56
C GLN A 182 9.96 -4.58 2.89
N ALA A 183 9.79 -3.35 2.41
CA ALA A 183 10.87 -2.58 1.80
C ALA A 183 11.96 -2.25 2.82
N THR A 184 11.58 -1.89 4.04
CA THR A 184 12.51 -1.61 5.14
C THR A 184 13.36 -2.84 5.50
N PHE A 185 12.75 -4.01 5.63
CA PHE A 185 13.49 -5.26 5.85
C PHE A 185 14.47 -5.55 4.71
N LYS A 186 14.04 -5.38 3.46
CA LYS A 186 14.93 -5.59 2.28
C LYS A 186 16.12 -4.63 2.28
N VAL A 187 15.92 -3.36 2.64
CA VAL A 187 17.01 -2.38 2.74
C VAL A 187 17.99 -2.77 3.86
N ASN A 188 17.48 -3.16 5.01
CA ASN A 188 18.31 -3.60 6.14
C ASN A 188 19.10 -4.87 5.81
N GLU A 189 18.46 -5.86 5.16
CA GLU A 189 19.11 -7.08 4.67
C GLU A 189 20.24 -6.74 3.68
N ALA A 190 19.95 -5.85 2.70
CA ALA A 190 20.92 -5.43 1.70
C ALA A 190 22.13 -4.73 2.34
N ASN A 191 21.90 -3.85 3.30
CA ASN A 191 22.97 -3.16 4.02
C ASN A 191 23.84 -4.14 4.83
N LYS A 192 23.25 -5.08 5.57
CA LYS A 192 23.98 -6.13 6.27
C LYS A 192 24.80 -6.99 5.31
N LYS A 193 24.18 -7.41 4.19
CA LYS A 193 24.85 -8.19 3.16
C LYS A 193 26.02 -7.43 2.54
N LEU A 194 25.88 -6.14 2.27
CA LEU A 194 26.96 -5.30 1.74
C LEU A 194 28.16 -5.25 2.71
N ILE A 195 27.92 -5.00 4.00
CA ILE A 195 28.98 -4.96 5.02
C ILE A 195 29.69 -6.32 5.11
N MET A 196 28.93 -7.42 5.13
CA MET A 196 29.50 -8.76 5.22
C MET A 196 30.27 -9.16 3.95
N THR A 197 29.77 -8.78 2.77
CA THR A 197 30.46 -9.05 1.52
C THR A 197 31.81 -8.30 1.43
N ARG A 198 31.85 -7.04 1.90
CA ARG A 198 33.13 -6.30 2.00
C ARG A 198 34.15 -7.02 2.91
N LYS A 199 33.70 -7.45 4.10
CA LYS A 199 34.56 -8.22 5.00
C LYS A 199 35.01 -9.55 4.38
N ASN A 200 34.16 -10.22 3.62
CA ASN A 200 34.53 -11.46 2.94
C ASN A 200 35.54 -11.19 1.83
N MET A 201 35.42 -10.07 1.11
CA MET A 201 36.36 -9.67 0.08
C MET A 201 37.76 -9.38 0.68
N GLU A 202 37.83 -8.60 1.75
CA GLU A 202 39.08 -8.35 2.50
C GLU A 202 39.73 -9.66 2.93
N LYS A 203 38.97 -10.61 3.47
CA LYS A 203 39.50 -11.94 3.87
C LYS A 203 39.95 -12.77 2.68
N ALA A 204 39.25 -12.69 1.54
CA ALA A 204 39.66 -13.40 0.32
C ALA A 204 40.98 -12.83 -0.26
N GLU A 205 41.13 -11.49 -0.22
CA GLU A 205 42.37 -10.83 -0.64
C GLU A 205 43.55 -11.20 0.30
N GLU A 206 43.31 -11.26 1.59
CA GLU A 206 44.30 -11.72 2.54
C GLU A 206 44.68 -13.19 2.33
N ASN A 207 43.72 -14.06 2.06
CA ASN A 207 43.95 -15.45 1.69
C ASN A 207 44.78 -15.57 0.42
N LEU A 208 44.47 -14.81 -0.61
CA LEU A 208 45.22 -14.80 -1.88
C LEU A 208 46.66 -14.38 -1.63
N ARG A 209 46.87 -13.31 -0.85
CA ARG A 209 48.22 -12.83 -0.48
C ARG A 209 48.98 -13.88 0.29
N ASN A 210 48.40 -14.55 1.27
CA ASN A 210 49.04 -15.62 2.04
C ASN A 210 49.37 -16.82 1.16
N ALA A 211 48.49 -17.19 0.21
CA ALA A 211 48.76 -18.26 -0.74
C ALA A 211 49.90 -17.90 -1.69
N GLN A 212 50.02 -16.65 -2.16
CA GLN A 212 51.11 -16.19 -3.00
C GLN A 212 52.46 -16.26 -2.27
N ILE A 213 52.51 -15.78 -1.03
CA ILE A 213 53.74 -15.87 -0.21
C ILE A 213 54.14 -17.35 0.03
N GLY A 214 53.16 -18.21 0.35
CA GLY A 214 53.44 -19.64 0.55
C GLY A 214 53.92 -20.36 -0.71
N PHE A 215 53.45 -19.93 -1.89
CA PHE A 215 53.92 -20.44 -3.16
C PHE A 215 55.35 -19.96 -3.49
N GLU A 216 55.66 -18.68 -3.27
CA GLU A 216 57.00 -18.10 -3.47
C GLU A 216 58.06 -18.73 -2.51
N GLU A 217 57.64 -19.08 -1.29
CA GLU A 217 58.53 -19.75 -0.33
C GLU A 217 58.59 -21.29 -0.52
N GLY A 218 57.87 -21.85 -1.52
CA GLY A 218 57.87 -23.27 -1.82
C GLY A 218 57.19 -24.18 -0.79
N VAL A 219 56.34 -23.59 0.08
CA VAL A 219 55.58 -24.30 1.12
C VAL A 219 54.24 -24.81 0.56
N LEU A 220 53.70 -24.16 -0.49
CA LEU A 220 52.48 -24.53 -1.21
C LEU A 220 52.82 -24.89 -2.65
N THR A 221 52.17 -25.96 -3.16
CA THR A 221 52.28 -26.41 -4.54
C THR A 221 51.03 -26.01 -5.35
#